data_ff21781d3b6bdd2a9989495598f84457
#
_entry.id   ff21781d3b6bdd2a9989495598f84457
#
_cell.length_a   1.000
_cell.length_b   1.000
_cell.length_c   1.000
_cell.angle_alpha   90.00
_cell.angle_beta   90.00
_cell.angle_gamma   90.00
#
_symmetry.space_group_name_H-M   'P 1'
#
loop_
_entity.id
_entity.type
_entity.pdbx_description
1 polymer ?
#
loop_
_entity_poly.entity_id
_entity_poly.type
_entity_poly.pdbx_seq_one_letter_code
_entity_poly.pdbx_strand_id
1 'polypeptide(L)'
;MQQDFVALQWVGGEIEQIAGHFGKALLGFADNVSDQTRLRLGLTRAHQLHATLRLLGVPSAEQLAHEIEDTVQAMLHGRIEPSETNLQLLLAAGMQLPAYLHRVAAERRE
;
A
#
# COMPACT_ATOMS: atom_id res chain seq x y z
N MET A 1 -10.80 -15.41 18.65
CA MET A 1 -11.64 -14.92 17.56
C MET A 1 -12.02 -13.46 17.68
N GLN A 2 -12.63 -13.05 18.78
CA GLN A 2 -12.95 -11.63 19.00
C GLN A 2 -11.70 -10.75 19.02
N GLN A 3 -10.60 -11.25 19.58
CA GLN A 3 -9.36 -10.51 19.63
C GLN A 3 -8.78 -10.28 18.25
N ASP A 4 -8.85 -11.29 17.37
CA ASP A 4 -8.35 -11.16 16.00
C ASP A 4 -9.16 -10.13 15.22
N PHE A 5 -10.49 -10.13 15.42
CA PHE A 5 -11.36 -9.17 14.75
C PHE A 5 -11.07 -7.75 15.22
N VAL A 6 -10.91 -7.55 16.53
CA VAL A 6 -10.59 -6.24 17.09
C VAL A 6 -9.23 -5.74 16.57
N ALA A 7 -8.24 -6.63 16.55
CA ALA A 7 -6.91 -6.30 16.03
C ALA A 7 -6.99 -5.89 14.56
N LEU A 8 -7.75 -6.62 13.74
CA LEU A 8 -7.93 -6.29 12.32
C LEU A 8 -8.63 -4.94 12.13
N GLN A 9 -9.62 -4.62 12.96
CA GLN A 9 -10.29 -3.31 12.91
C GLN A 9 -9.32 -2.19 13.27
N TRP A 10 -8.52 -2.41 14.30
CA TRP A 10 -7.55 -1.43 14.77
C TRP A 10 -6.53 -1.12 13.69
N VAL A 11 -5.95 -2.16 13.13
CA VAL A 11 -4.91 -2.04 12.12
C VAL A 11 -5.49 -1.63 10.77
N GLY A 12 -6.79 -1.93 10.53
CA GLY A 12 -7.49 -1.45 9.34
C GLY A 12 -7.44 0.06 9.21
N GLY A 13 -7.62 0.79 10.33
CA GLY A 13 -7.50 2.24 10.35
C GLY A 13 -6.08 2.71 10.06
N GLU A 14 -5.07 2.02 10.59
CA GLU A 14 -3.67 2.33 10.29
C GLU A 14 -3.33 2.07 8.83
N ILE A 15 -3.81 0.96 8.27
CA ILE A 15 -3.59 0.64 6.87
C ILE A 15 -4.23 1.70 5.97
N GLU A 16 -5.43 2.17 6.30
CA GLU A 16 -6.07 3.26 5.58
C GLU A 16 -5.21 4.52 5.57
N GLN A 17 -4.67 4.88 6.73
CA GLN A 17 -3.79 6.05 6.85
C GLN A 17 -2.53 5.91 6.02
N ILE A 18 -1.87 4.77 6.12
CA ILE A 18 -0.62 4.52 5.37
C ILE A 18 -0.91 4.52 3.88
N ALA A 19 -1.99 3.85 3.45
CA ALA A 19 -2.39 3.84 2.05
C ALA A 19 -2.72 5.24 1.54
N GLY A 20 -3.36 6.07 2.36
CA GLY A 20 -3.63 7.46 2.02
C GLY A 20 -2.36 8.27 1.85
N HIS A 21 -1.39 8.10 2.73
CA HIS A 21 -0.09 8.77 2.63
C HIS A 21 0.69 8.29 1.40
N PHE A 22 0.63 6.99 1.10
CA PHE A 22 1.22 6.42 -0.10
C PHE A 22 0.62 7.09 -1.34
N GLY A 23 -0.71 7.18 -1.40
CA GLY A 23 -1.41 7.83 -2.53
C GLY A 23 -1.00 9.28 -2.70
N LYS A 24 -0.91 10.04 -1.62
CA LYS A 24 -0.49 11.45 -1.67
C LYS A 24 0.95 11.59 -2.18
N ALA A 25 1.84 10.71 -1.74
CA ALA A 25 3.23 10.73 -2.21
C ALA A 25 3.30 10.47 -3.71
N LEU A 26 2.56 9.48 -4.21
CA LEU A 26 2.54 9.17 -5.64
C LEU A 26 1.90 10.29 -6.46
N LEU A 27 0.82 10.90 -5.96
CA LEU A 27 0.20 12.02 -6.66
C LEU A 27 1.14 13.22 -6.75
N GLY A 28 1.85 13.52 -5.65
CA GLY A 28 2.85 14.57 -5.67
C GLY A 28 4.01 14.27 -6.63
N PHE A 29 4.42 13.01 -6.69
CA PHE A 29 5.44 12.59 -7.65
C PHE A 29 4.92 12.71 -9.09
N ALA A 30 3.65 12.34 -9.33
CA ALA A 30 3.05 12.44 -10.66
C ALA A 30 3.03 13.88 -11.19
N ASP A 31 2.89 14.86 -10.29
CA ASP A 31 2.94 16.28 -10.67
C ASP A 31 4.35 16.71 -11.07
N ASN A 32 5.38 16.05 -10.55
CA ASN A 32 6.75 16.35 -10.87
C ASN A 32 7.61 15.08 -10.78
N VAL A 33 7.70 14.36 -11.88
CA VAL A 33 8.41 13.06 -11.94
C VAL A 33 9.93 13.17 -11.77
N SER A 34 10.47 14.38 -11.75
CA SER A 34 11.88 14.57 -11.41
C SER A 34 12.11 14.67 -9.91
N ASP A 35 11.05 14.80 -9.10
CA ASP A 35 11.18 14.87 -7.65
C ASP A 35 11.21 13.47 -7.04
N GLN A 36 12.39 12.88 -7.04
CA GLN A 36 12.57 11.52 -6.51
C GLN A 36 12.34 11.42 -5.01
N THR A 37 12.40 12.53 -4.29
CA THR A 37 12.13 12.54 -2.86
C THR A 37 10.70 12.05 -2.57
N ARG A 38 9.75 12.47 -3.40
CA ARG A 38 8.36 12.03 -3.26
C ARG A 38 8.19 10.56 -3.59
N LEU A 39 8.92 10.07 -4.59
CA LEU A 39 8.88 8.64 -4.92
C LEU A 39 9.48 7.81 -3.80
N ARG A 40 10.56 8.28 -3.18
CA ARG A 40 11.16 7.62 -2.02
C ARG A 40 10.22 7.59 -0.83
N LEU A 41 9.47 8.68 -0.62
CA LEU A 41 8.45 8.69 0.42
C LEU A 41 7.37 7.64 0.13
N GLY A 42 6.95 7.52 -1.13
CA GLY A 42 6.03 6.46 -1.56
C GLY A 42 6.57 5.08 -1.25
N LEU A 43 7.86 4.85 -1.52
CA LEU A 43 8.50 3.58 -1.20
C LEU A 43 8.48 3.30 0.29
N THR A 44 8.76 4.29 1.13
CA THR A 44 8.71 4.16 2.57
C THR A 44 7.31 3.74 3.03
N ARG A 45 6.28 4.37 2.48
CA ARG A 45 4.89 4.04 2.82
C ARG A 45 4.50 2.65 2.33
N ALA A 46 4.94 2.27 1.13
CA ALA A 46 4.72 0.91 0.61
C ALA A 46 5.38 -0.13 1.51
N HIS A 47 6.58 0.14 1.99
CA HIS A 47 7.28 -0.74 2.92
C HIS A 47 6.51 -0.86 4.24
N GLN A 48 5.97 0.22 4.76
CA GLN A 48 5.15 0.21 5.97
C GLN A 48 3.89 -0.63 5.78
N LEU A 49 3.23 -0.52 4.62
CA LEU A 49 2.08 -1.36 4.29
C LEU A 49 2.45 -2.83 4.32
N HIS A 50 3.53 -3.18 3.65
CA HIS A 50 4.01 -4.56 3.58
C HIS A 50 4.31 -5.10 4.97
N ALA A 51 5.08 -4.36 5.76
CA ALA A 51 5.49 -4.80 7.10
C ALA A 51 4.28 -4.99 8.03
N THR A 52 3.33 -4.06 7.98
CA THR A 52 2.14 -4.13 8.82
C THR A 52 1.27 -5.33 8.45
N LEU A 53 1.08 -5.57 7.15
CA LEU A 53 0.29 -6.70 6.67
C LEU A 53 0.97 -8.03 6.98
N ARG A 54 2.29 -8.06 6.96
CA ARG A 54 3.05 -9.24 7.35
C ARG A 54 2.82 -9.59 8.81
N LEU A 55 2.81 -8.59 9.69
CA LEU A 55 2.52 -8.80 11.10
C LEU A 55 1.11 -9.33 11.34
N LEU A 56 0.16 -8.88 10.51
CA LEU A 56 -1.22 -9.34 10.61
C LEU A 56 -1.42 -10.78 10.13
N GLY A 57 -0.50 -11.30 9.34
CA GLY A 57 -0.64 -12.64 8.79
C GLY A 57 -1.76 -12.78 7.78
N VAL A 58 -1.91 -11.81 6.88
CA VAL A 58 -2.87 -11.86 5.76
C VAL A 58 -2.08 -12.02 4.46
N PRO A 59 -1.82 -13.27 4.02
CA PRO A 59 -0.86 -13.53 2.94
C PRO A 59 -1.17 -12.84 1.62
N SER A 60 -2.44 -12.82 1.21
CA SER A 60 -2.81 -12.22 -0.08
C SER A 60 -2.57 -10.71 -0.09
N ALA A 61 -2.92 -10.02 1.01
CA ALA A 61 -2.71 -8.60 1.13
C ALA A 61 -1.21 -8.28 1.26
N GLU A 62 -0.50 -9.11 2.00
CA GLU A 62 0.95 -8.97 2.15
C GLU A 62 1.64 -9.08 0.78
N GLN A 63 1.24 -10.05 -0.03
CA GLN A 63 1.83 -10.25 -1.36
C GLN A 63 1.57 -9.06 -2.26
N LEU A 64 0.35 -8.51 -2.25
CA LEU A 64 0.03 -7.33 -3.04
C LEU A 64 0.88 -6.14 -2.60
N ALA A 65 1.01 -5.92 -1.29
CA ALA A 65 1.84 -4.84 -0.77
C ALA A 65 3.31 -5.02 -1.15
N HIS A 66 3.80 -6.27 -1.14
CA HIS A 66 5.16 -6.56 -1.58
C HIS A 66 5.37 -6.21 -3.05
N GLU A 67 4.41 -6.55 -3.91
CA GLU A 67 4.49 -6.20 -5.33
C GLU A 67 4.44 -4.70 -5.56
N ILE A 68 3.64 -3.98 -4.77
CA ILE A 68 3.61 -2.51 -4.81
C ILE A 68 4.97 -1.95 -4.45
N GLU A 69 5.55 -2.44 -3.37
CA GLU A 69 6.88 -2.02 -2.92
C GLU A 69 7.94 -2.28 -3.98
N ASP A 70 7.95 -3.48 -4.56
CA ASP A 70 8.90 -3.85 -5.61
C ASP A 70 8.75 -2.97 -6.85
N THR A 71 7.52 -2.64 -7.22
CA THR A 71 7.26 -1.80 -8.39
C THR A 71 7.75 -0.38 -8.17
N VAL A 72 7.49 0.19 -6.99
CA VAL A 72 7.98 1.53 -6.65
C VAL A 72 9.51 1.55 -6.63
N GLN A 73 10.13 0.51 -6.07
CA GLN A 73 11.58 0.39 -6.03
C GLN A 73 12.17 0.28 -7.44
N ALA A 74 11.54 -0.51 -8.31
CA ALA A 74 11.97 -0.63 -9.71
C ALA A 74 11.85 0.71 -10.44
N MET A 75 10.79 1.47 -10.15
CA MET A 75 10.59 2.79 -10.72
C MET A 75 11.67 3.77 -10.24
N LEU A 76 12.02 3.73 -8.96
CA LEU A 76 13.07 4.55 -8.38
C LEU A 76 14.42 4.26 -9.00
N HIS A 77 14.69 3.00 -9.36
CA HIS A 77 15.95 2.57 -9.99
C HIS A 77 15.92 2.65 -11.52
N GLY A 78 14.86 3.20 -12.10
CA GLY A 78 14.76 3.39 -13.54
C GLY A 78 14.46 2.13 -14.35
N ARG A 79 14.06 1.04 -13.69
CA ARG A 79 13.70 -0.21 -14.38
C ARG A 79 12.26 -0.21 -14.89
N ILE A 80 11.41 0.60 -14.27
CA ILE A 80 10.02 0.81 -14.69
C ILE A 80 9.83 2.31 -14.90
N GLU A 81 9.22 2.66 -16.03
CA GLU A 81 8.98 4.06 -16.36
C GLU A 81 7.85 4.63 -15.49
N PRO A 82 8.02 5.85 -14.93
CA PRO A 82 6.96 6.48 -14.15
C PRO A 82 5.92 7.14 -15.06
N SER A 83 5.31 6.32 -15.93
CA SER A 83 4.26 6.77 -16.82
C SER A 83 2.97 6.99 -16.05
N GLU A 84 2.06 7.77 -16.64
CA GLU A 84 0.74 7.97 -16.07
C GLU A 84 0.03 6.64 -15.81
N THR A 85 0.10 5.72 -16.78
CA THR A 85 -0.52 4.41 -16.64
C THR A 85 0.04 3.63 -15.46
N ASN A 86 1.37 3.58 -15.33
CA ASN A 86 2.02 2.84 -14.25
C ASN A 86 1.70 3.45 -12.89
N LEU A 87 1.66 4.78 -12.80
CA LEU A 87 1.32 5.47 -11.56
C LEU A 87 -0.14 5.25 -11.18
N GLN A 88 -1.04 5.25 -12.15
CA GLN A 88 -2.46 4.97 -11.89
C GLN A 88 -2.67 3.55 -11.40
N LEU A 89 -1.96 2.58 -11.97
CA LEU A 89 -2.03 1.20 -11.52
C LEU A 89 -1.56 1.05 -10.07
N LEU A 90 -0.48 1.72 -9.70
CA LEU A 90 0.02 1.71 -8.33
C LEU A 90 -0.98 2.35 -7.36
N LEU A 91 -1.57 3.47 -7.74
CA LEU A 91 -2.58 4.14 -6.93
C LEU A 91 -3.78 3.24 -6.69
N ALA A 92 -4.27 2.60 -7.75
CA ALA A 92 -5.42 1.70 -7.66
C ALA A 92 -5.10 0.51 -6.74
N ALA A 93 -3.92 -0.08 -6.91
CA ALA A 93 -3.50 -1.22 -6.09
C ALA A 93 -3.42 -0.84 -4.61
N GLY A 94 -2.83 0.31 -4.30
CA GLY A 94 -2.73 0.79 -2.93
C GLY A 94 -4.08 1.03 -2.28
N MET A 95 -5.05 1.52 -3.05
CA MET A 95 -6.40 1.79 -2.55
C MET A 95 -7.21 0.51 -2.32
N GLN A 96 -6.85 -0.59 -2.97
CA GLN A 96 -7.54 -1.86 -2.79
C GLN A 96 -7.24 -2.51 -1.45
N LEU A 97 -6.09 -2.22 -0.85
CA LEU A 97 -5.67 -2.87 0.39
C LEU A 97 -6.63 -2.63 1.56
N PRO A 98 -7.03 -1.38 1.86
CA PRO A 98 -7.98 -1.16 2.95
C PRO A 98 -9.33 -1.85 2.72
N ALA A 99 -9.83 -1.81 1.49
CA ALA A 99 -11.10 -2.45 1.14
C ALA A 99 -11.01 -3.97 1.31
N TYR A 100 -9.89 -4.56 0.90
CA TYR A 100 -9.66 -5.99 1.07
C TYR A 100 -9.65 -6.38 2.54
N LEU A 101 -8.96 -5.61 3.38
CA LEU A 101 -8.91 -5.86 4.81
C LEU A 101 -10.28 -5.74 5.47
N HIS A 102 -11.10 -4.81 5.02
CA HIS A 102 -12.47 -4.69 5.49
C HIS A 102 -13.26 -5.97 5.22
N ARG A 103 -13.11 -6.54 4.04
CA ARG A 103 -13.78 -7.80 3.70
C ARG A 103 -13.28 -8.96 4.54
N VAL A 104 -11.95 -9.05 4.72
CA VAL A 104 -11.36 -10.11 5.55
C VAL A 104 -11.87 -10.01 6.99
N ALA A 105 -11.91 -8.81 7.55
CA ALA A 105 -12.42 -8.58 8.90
C ALA A 105 -13.89 -8.96 9.02
N ALA A 106 -14.69 -8.61 8.02
CA ALA A 106 -16.12 -8.97 8.01
C ALA A 106 -16.33 -10.49 7.96
N GLU A 107 -15.53 -11.19 7.14
CA GLU A 107 -15.61 -12.65 7.05
C GLU A 107 -15.20 -13.34 8.35
N ARG A 108 -14.15 -12.84 8.99
CA ARG A 108 -13.70 -13.40 10.28
C ARG A 108 -14.65 -13.10 11.42
N ARG A 109 -15.52 -12.13 11.26
CA ARG A 109 -16.51 -11.75 12.24
C ARG A 109 -17.57 -12.85 12.42
N GLU A 110 -17.80 -13.63 11.41
CA GLU A 110 -18.77 -14.72 11.45
C GLU A 110 -18.13 -15.99 12.00
#